data_a830d961c51c5f79b878d3266b4af0ab
#
_entry.id   a830d961c51c5f79b878d3266b4af0ab
#
_cell.length_a   1.000
_cell.length_b   1.000
_cell.length_c   1.000
_cell.angle_alpha   90.00
_cell.angle_beta   90.00
_cell.angle_gamma   90.00
#
_symmetry.space_group_name_H-M   'P 1'
#
loop_
_entity.id
_entity.type
_entity.pdbx_description
1 polymer ?
#
loop_
_entity_poly.entity_id
_entity_poly.type
_entity_poly.pdbx_seq_one_letter_code
_entity_poly.pdbx_strand_id
1 'polypeptide(L)'
;LIIKIQEGVQYHFRNIRFVGNTVYRSGFLDTLLGIKKGDIYNQDLLNQRLTYDQKSSRDILGLYMNNGYLTASVQPLEVGIEKDSIDLEIRIREGEQYRIGRIFITGNDKTKDYVIQRSLYTLPGELFSRENIIRTQTELSSKGYFNAEKIGIEPIPHPEDNTVDIRYTVEETSSDQVELSAGWGGYNSVIASVGLVLKNFSLQDIFKKEAWRPLPAGAGQELSLKISATGLYYQNYSFQFTEPWLGGKKPHSFTLTGSYSLNSNNQTGAKRQSFAIIGASVGFGQRLTFPDDYFTLQEEIGYQHYNVNNYSFFSLKNGKTHNFNISLRLQRKSIDHPVYPRSGSHILLSGQFTPPYSFFMPTAQVEKIKETQEFPVAEYYKIKFATEWFTPLTKDQKLVLRLKAGFGYLGYYNAKLGLNPFERFAVGGNGLTGIGIFYYGREIVAFRGYDDEAVNYKNGSAIVAKYTAELRYPIIISPSATIFALAFAEAANTWMDFKNFNPFNLKRSAGLGLRIFLPIVGMLGLDYAWTFDNLQEFGKYNASGTGRFVFTLGFQVGDL
;
A
#
# COMPACT_ATOMS: atom_id res chain seq x y z
N LEU A 1 9.72 -26.45 39.01
CA LEU A 1 10.89 -25.60 39.24
C LEU A 1 10.44 -24.41 40.08
N ILE A 2 10.94 -24.26 41.30
CA ILE A 2 10.69 -23.07 42.12
C ILE A 2 11.94 -22.19 41.99
N ILE A 3 11.78 -21.03 41.34
CA ILE A 3 12.86 -20.04 41.25
C ILE A 3 12.65 -19.03 42.36
N LYS A 4 13.59 -18.94 43.30
CA LYS A 4 13.61 -17.90 44.33
C LYS A 4 14.43 -16.75 43.80
N ILE A 5 13.81 -15.58 43.63
CA ILE A 5 14.48 -14.36 43.21
C ILE A 5 14.58 -13.44 44.41
N GLN A 6 15.76 -12.91 44.66
CA GLN A 6 15.98 -11.83 45.61
C GLN A 6 16.30 -10.58 44.78
N GLU A 7 15.36 -9.64 44.74
CA GLU A 7 15.52 -8.39 44.05
C GLU A 7 16.51 -7.47 44.80
N GLY A 8 17.46 -6.86 44.07
CA GLY A 8 18.39 -5.90 44.64
C GLY A 8 17.77 -4.49 44.75
N VAL A 9 18.60 -3.50 45.05
CA VAL A 9 18.20 -2.10 45.10
C VAL A 9 17.93 -1.61 43.70
N GLN A 10 16.83 -0.89 43.50
CA GLN A 10 16.51 -0.21 42.23
C GLN A 10 17.35 1.04 42.10
N TYR A 11 18.16 1.14 41.01
CA TYR A 11 19.01 2.27 40.75
C TYR A 11 18.31 3.30 39.85
N HIS A 12 18.73 4.57 39.95
CA HIS A 12 18.20 5.70 39.19
C HIS A 12 19.35 6.49 38.52
N PHE A 13 19.07 7.10 37.36
CA PHE A 13 20.00 8.04 36.74
C PHE A 13 20.13 9.33 37.56
N ARG A 14 21.36 9.75 37.86
CA ARG A 14 21.62 10.99 38.61
C ARG A 14 22.13 12.10 37.69
N ASN A 15 23.41 12.05 37.35
CA ASN A 15 24.02 13.03 36.45
C ASN A 15 24.51 12.29 35.20
N ILE A 16 24.24 12.88 34.02
CA ILE A 16 24.74 12.37 32.76
C ILE A 16 25.57 13.48 32.12
N ARG A 17 26.84 13.18 31.83
CA ARG A 17 27.78 14.12 31.25
C ARG A 17 28.33 13.56 29.94
N PHE A 18 28.38 14.38 28.91
CA PHE A 18 29.02 14.06 27.64
C PHE A 18 30.47 14.60 27.62
N VAL A 19 31.41 13.78 27.12
CA VAL A 19 32.82 14.15 27.03
C VAL A 19 33.37 13.73 25.65
N GLY A 20 34.10 14.63 25.01
CA GLY A 20 34.70 14.40 23.68
C GLY A 20 33.83 14.80 22.51
N ASN A 21 32.64 15.35 22.76
CA ASN A 21 31.71 15.86 21.76
C ASN A 21 32.10 17.30 21.33
N THR A 22 32.70 17.45 20.15
CA THR A 22 33.05 18.76 19.59
C THR A 22 32.10 19.19 18.48
N VAL A 23 31.52 18.25 17.74
CA VAL A 23 30.61 18.47 16.61
C VAL A 23 29.24 18.84 17.11
N TYR A 24 28.72 18.14 18.11
CA TYR A 24 27.38 18.39 18.65
C TYR A 24 27.42 18.86 20.09
N ARG A 25 26.64 19.90 20.43
CA ARG A 25 26.53 20.43 21.78
C ARG A 25 25.90 19.43 22.74
N SER A 26 26.42 19.36 23.99
CA SER A 26 25.91 18.42 25.00
C SER A 26 24.40 18.56 25.26
N GLY A 27 23.84 19.77 25.27
CA GLY A 27 22.39 19.97 25.46
C GLY A 27 21.53 19.39 24.32
N PHE A 28 22.04 19.35 23.10
CA PHE A 28 21.36 18.68 21.99
C PHE A 28 21.41 17.15 22.14
N LEU A 29 22.57 16.62 22.50
CA LEU A 29 22.76 15.19 22.76
C LEU A 29 21.91 14.71 23.94
N ASP A 30 21.77 15.53 25.00
CA ASP A 30 20.91 15.25 26.14
C ASP A 30 19.43 15.17 25.75
N THR A 31 19.00 16.10 24.91
CA THR A 31 17.62 16.07 24.36
C THR A 31 17.38 14.81 23.52
N LEU A 32 18.35 14.39 22.73
CA LEU A 32 18.26 13.18 21.90
C LEU A 32 18.28 11.90 22.74
N LEU A 33 19.11 11.86 23.79
CA LEU A 33 19.18 10.75 24.74
C LEU A 33 17.82 10.55 25.43
N GLY A 34 17.17 11.65 25.83
CA GLY A 34 15.81 11.63 26.40
C GLY A 34 15.67 10.91 27.72
N ILE A 35 16.79 10.68 28.46
CA ILE A 35 16.84 10.10 29.80
C ILE A 35 17.02 11.26 30.81
N LYS A 36 16.19 11.29 31.83
CA LYS A 36 16.19 12.39 32.82
C LYS A 36 16.77 11.92 34.16
N LYS A 37 17.30 12.87 34.91
CA LYS A 37 17.68 12.64 36.30
C LYS A 37 16.47 12.15 37.11
N GLY A 38 16.65 11.02 37.82
CA GLY A 38 15.61 10.36 38.61
C GLY A 38 14.86 9.26 37.87
N ASP A 39 15.06 9.09 36.54
CA ASP A 39 14.52 7.94 35.83
C ASP A 39 15.16 6.64 36.35
N ILE A 40 14.41 5.54 36.28
CA ILE A 40 14.92 4.23 36.67
C ILE A 40 16.06 3.84 35.72
N TYR A 41 17.18 3.40 36.31
CA TYR A 41 18.33 2.92 35.54
C TYR A 41 17.95 1.68 34.73
N ASN A 42 18.02 1.84 33.41
CA ASN A 42 17.78 0.77 32.46
C ASN A 42 18.90 0.78 31.42
N GLN A 43 19.78 -0.22 31.51
CA GLN A 43 20.94 -0.37 30.64
C GLN A 43 20.55 -0.63 29.18
N ASP A 44 19.48 -1.40 28.94
CA ASP A 44 19.02 -1.68 27.57
C ASP A 44 18.49 -0.41 26.89
N LEU A 45 17.71 0.39 27.62
CA LEU A 45 17.24 1.68 27.12
C LEU A 45 18.40 2.63 26.85
N LEU A 46 19.38 2.68 27.77
CA LEU A 46 20.59 3.51 27.59
C LEU A 46 21.36 3.09 26.34
N ASN A 47 21.64 1.80 26.17
CA ASN A 47 22.34 1.28 25.00
C ASN A 47 21.55 1.54 23.71
N GLN A 48 20.25 1.35 23.72
CA GLN A 48 19.40 1.67 22.57
C GLN A 48 19.51 3.15 22.16
N ARG A 49 19.48 4.07 23.12
CA ARG A 49 19.59 5.52 22.86
C ARG A 49 20.99 5.96 22.46
N LEU A 50 22.02 5.26 22.90
CA LEU A 50 23.41 5.62 22.59
C LEU A 50 23.89 5.03 21.26
N THR A 51 23.63 3.74 20.99
CA THR A 51 24.34 3.00 19.95
C THR A 51 23.49 2.14 19.04
N TYR A 52 22.26 1.81 19.41
CA TYR A 52 21.53 0.74 18.75
C TYR A 52 20.02 0.95 18.63
N ASP A 53 19.60 2.02 18.00
CA ASP A 53 18.20 2.10 17.54
C ASP A 53 18.08 1.47 16.16
N GLN A 54 17.78 0.19 16.12
CA GLN A 54 17.57 -0.57 14.87
C GLN A 54 16.46 -0.01 13.98
N LYS A 55 15.51 0.73 14.56
CA LYS A 55 14.30 1.15 13.85
C LYS A 55 14.41 2.52 13.20
N SER A 56 15.08 3.45 13.84
CA SER A 56 15.04 4.85 13.40
C SER A 56 16.40 5.49 13.17
N SER A 57 17.51 4.81 13.49
CA SER A 57 18.88 5.40 13.50
C SER A 57 18.94 6.75 14.24
N ARG A 58 18.05 6.95 15.22
CA ARG A 58 17.95 8.18 16.04
C ARG A 58 18.73 8.08 17.34
N ASP A 59 19.60 7.09 17.45
CA ASP A 59 20.57 7.00 18.53
C ASP A 59 21.73 8.00 18.31
N ILE A 60 22.49 8.27 19.38
CA ILE A 60 23.59 9.25 19.34
C ILE A 60 24.68 8.81 18.36
N LEU A 61 25.06 7.54 18.32
CA LEU A 61 26.03 7.02 17.36
C LEU A 61 25.50 7.15 15.92
N GLY A 62 24.22 6.86 15.70
CA GLY A 62 23.55 7.03 14.41
C GLY A 62 23.62 8.47 13.91
N LEU A 63 23.45 9.46 14.80
CA LEU A 63 23.58 10.88 14.46
C LEU A 63 24.95 11.20 13.86
N TYR A 64 26.04 10.71 14.48
CA TYR A 64 27.40 10.88 13.96
C TYR A 64 27.61 10.12 12.65
N MET A 65 27.22 8.85 12.59
CA MET A 65 27.37 8.01 11.40
C MET A 65 26.59 8.53 10.19
N ASN A 66 25.42 9.16 10.41
CA ASN A 66 24.64 9.76 9.34
C ASN A 66 25.27 11.03 8.75
N ASN A 67 26.24 11.58 9.45
CA ASN A 67 27.02 12.75 9.01
C ASN A 67 28.47 12.40 8.66
N GLY A 68 28.74 11.16 8.29
CA GLY A 68 30.04 10.73 7.77
C GLY A 68 31.02 10.20 8.79
N TYR A 69 30.77 10.29 10.08
CA TYR A 69 31.69 9.86 11.14
C TYR A 69 31.62 8.33 11.35
N LEU A 70 32.09 7.59 10.35
CA LEU A 70 32.01 6.12 10.33
C LEU A 70 32.73 5.48 11.53
N THR A 71 33.83 6.03 11.98
CA THR A 71 34.65 5.50 13.08
C THR A 71 34.27 6.06 14.45
N ALA A 72 33.17 6.81 14.53
CA ALA A 72 32.66 7.32 15.79
C ALA A 72 32.36 6.18 16.79
N SER A 73 32.64 6.46 18.06
CA SER A 73 32.26 5.53 19.14
C SER A 73 31.67 6.28 20.31
N VAL A 74 30.66 5.68 20.95
CA VAL A 74 29.96 6.23 22.09
C VAL A 74 29.91 5.17 23.18
N GLN A 75 30.53 5.48 24.34
CA GLN A 75 30.64 4.53 25.45
C GLN A 75 30.16 5.17 26.75
N PRO A 76 29.13 4.58 27.40
CA PRO A 76 28.73 4.99 28.74
C PRO A 76 29.70 4.40 29.77
N LEU A 77 30.12 5.21 30.72
CA LEU A 77 30.92 4.82 31.87
C LEU A 77 30.22 5.24 33.15
N GLU A 78 30.08 4.32 34.08
CA GLU A 78 29.64 4.61 35.44
C GLU A 78 30.81 5.21 36.22
N VAL A 79 30.68 6.49 36.57
CA VAL A 79 31.76 7.24 37.24
C VAL A 79 31.52 7.43 38.72
N GLY A 80 30.35 7.14 39.22
CA GLY A 80 30.02 7.20 40.63
C GLY A 80 28.65 6.60 40.96
N ILE A 81 28.56 6.03 42.14
CA ILE A 81 27.32 5.52 42.70
C ILE A 81 27.15 6.17 44.08
N GLU A 82 26.04 6.84 44.30
CA GLU A 82 25.68 7.42 45.60
C GLU A 82 24.31 6.93 45.98
N LYS A 83 24.25 6.08 47.04
CA LYS A 83 23.05 5.37 47.51
C LYS A 83 22.46 4.48 46.40
N ASP A 84 21.33 4.92 45.84
CA ASP A 84 20.57 4.26 44.78
C ASP A 84 20.69 4.98 43.41
N SER A 85 21.66 5.86 43.27
CA SER A 85 21.76 6.75 42.12
C SER A 85 23.13 6.65 41.44
N ILE A 86 23.13 6.58 40.10
CA ILE A 86 24.30 6.36 39.25
C ILE A 86 24.61 7.61 38.45
N ASP A 87 25.89 8.04 38.50
CA ASP A 87 26.44 9.06 37.63
C ASP A 87 27.08 8.41 36.41
N LEU A 88 26.75 8.94 35.24
CA LEU A 88 27.26 8.47 33.94
C LEU A 88 28.11 9.54 33.25
N GLU A 89 29.21 9.08 32.68
CA GLU A 89 29.98 9.83 31.71
C GLU A 89 29.91 9.14 30.34
N ILE A 90 29.30 9.81 29.37
CA ILE A 90 29.21 9.32 28.01
C ILE A 90 30.39 9.83 27.24
N ARG A 91 31.36 8.94 26.97
CA ARG A 91 32.58 9.27 26.21
C ARG A 91 32.33 9.09 24.74
N ILE A 92 32.56 10.16 23.99
CA ILE A 92 32.39 10.19 22.54
C ILE A 92 33.77 10.37 21.91
N ARG A 93 34.12 9.49 20.98
CA ARG A 93 35.21 9.65 20.07
C ARG A 93 34.62 9.84 18.70
N GLU A 94 34.76 11.05 18.13
CA GLU A 94 34.06 11.43 16.89
C GLU A 94 34.75 10.87 15.65
N GLY A 95 36.09 10.89 15.60
CA GLY A 95 36.88 10.49 14.42
C GLY A 95 36.79 11.49 13.27
N GLU A 96 37.14 11.04 12.08
CA GLU A 96 37.10 11.83 10.85
C GLU A 96 35.88 11.53 10.02
N GLN A 97 35.48 12.46 9.13
CA GLN A 97 34.40 12.24 8.20
C GLN A 97 34.86 11.43 6.99
N TYR A 98 34.14 10.37 6.68
CA TYR A 98 34.37 9.52 5.51
C TYR A 98 33.39 9.83 4.40
N ARG A 99 33.89 9.79 3.15
CA ARG A 99 33.06 9.83 1.94
C ARG A 99 33.03 8.46 1.29
N ILE A 100 31.91 8.15 0.63
CA ILE A 100 31.76 6.91 -0.12
C ILE A 100 32.72 6.92 -1.32
N GLY A 101 33.60 5.93 -1.38
CA GLY A 101 34.51 5.67 -2.49
C GLY A 101 33.82 4.82 -3.57
N ARG A 102 34.22 3.56 -3.70
CA ARG A 102 33.71 2.61 -4.69
C ARG A 102 32.60 1.74 -4.09
N ILE A 103 31.71 1.29 -4.96
CA ILE A 103 30.67 0.34 -4.61
C ILE A 103 30.91 -0.95 -5.37
N PHE A 104 30.94 -2.07 -4.65
CA PHE A 104 31.06 -3.40 -5.19
C PHE A 104 29.73 -4.16 -4.99
N ILE A 105 29.29 -4.87 -6.02
CA ILE A 105 28.08 -5.70 -5.99
C ILE A 105 28.49 -7.13 -6.35
N THR A 106 28.07 -8.10 -5.55
CA THR A 106 28.38 -9.51 -5.73
C THR A 106 27.17 -10.40 -5.44
N GLY A 107 27.07 -11.56 -6.13
CA GLY A 107 26.01 -12.54 -5.90
C GLY A 107 24.74 -12.34 -6.75
N ASN A 108 24.78 -11.43 -7.72
CA ASN A 108 23.67 -11.15 -8.65
C ASN A 108 23.91 -11.84 -10.00
N ASP A 109 23.75 -13.16 -10.04
CA ASP A 109 24.06 -13.96 -11.23
C ASP A 109 23.07 -13.74 -12.40
N LYS A 110 21.82 -13.38 -12.11
CA LYS A 110 20.75 -13.10 -13.08
C LYS A 110 20.43 -11.62 -13.18
N THR A 111 20.35 -10.94 -12.03
CA THR A 111 19.98 -9.54 -11.95
C THR A 111 21.12 -8.66 -12.40
N LYS A 112 20.88 -7.78 -13.36
CA LYS A 112 21.87 -6.86 -13.91
C LYS A 112 22.28 -5.82 -12.85
N ASP A 113 23.56 -5.44 -12.80
CA ASP A 113 24.12 -4.51 -11.81
C ASP A 113 23.35 -3.20 -11.72
N TYR A 114 22.94 -2.65 -12.86
CA TYR A 114 22.19 -1.39 -12.88
C TYR A 114 20.87 -1.45 -12.11
N VAL A 115 20.26 -2.64 -11.96
CA VAL A 115 19.01 -2.83 -11.20
C VAL A 115 19.28 -2.65 -9.70
N ILE A 116 20.42 -3.14 -9.22
CA ILE A 116 20.86 -2.96 -7.85
C ILE A 116 21.32 -1.52 -7.63
N GLN A 117 22.17 -0.99 -8.52
CA GLN A 117 22.69 0.38 -8.43
C GLN A 117 21.60 1.43 -8.30
N ARG A 118 20.50 1.28 -9.02
CA ARG A 118 19.31 2.17 -8.94
C ARG A 118 18.61 2.15 -7.59
N SER A 119 18.89 1.14 -6.76
CA SER A 119 18.28 0.96 -5.44
C SER A 119 19.17 1.44 -4.30
N LEU A 120 20.38 1.89 -4.63
CA LEU A 120 21.34 2.35 -3.65
C LEU A 120 21.07 3.82 -3.28
N TYR A 121 20.98 4.08 -1.98
CA TYR A 121 20.97 5.42 -1.41
C TYR A 121 22.37 5.91 -1.04
N THR A 122 23.38 5.06 -1.23
CA THR A 122 24.80 5.35 -1.01
C THR A 122 25.44 5.65 -2.34
N LEU A 123 25.75 6.91 -2.62
CA LEU A 123 26.34 7.33 -3.89
C LEU A 123 27.82 7.69 -3.72
N PRO A 124 28.70 7.32 -4.66
CA PRO A 124 30.11 7.71 -4.61
C PRO A 124 30.27 9.21 -4.49
N GLY A 125 31.18 9.65 -3.59
CA GLY A 125 31.44 11.06 -3.30
C GLY A 125 30.57 11.69 -2.22
N GLU A 126 29.45 11.10 -1.86
CA GLU A 126 28.62 11.56 -0.74
C GLU A 126 29.23 11.17 0.62
N LEU A 127 28.81 11.84 1.69
CA LEU A 127 29.18 11.45 3.04
C LEU A 127 28.60 10.08 3.38
N PHE A 128 29.34 9.28 4.13
CA PHE A 128 28.84 8.05 4.67
C PHE A 128 27.60 8.30 5.53
N SER A 129 26.58 7.47 5.39
CA SER A 129 25.35 7.54 6.19
C SER A 129 24.84 6.14 6.52
N ARG A 130 24.75 5.84 7.81
CA ARG A 130 24.16 4.59 8.31
C ARG A 130 22.69 4.47 7.92
N GLU A 131 21.94 5.58 7.93
CA GLU A 131 20.56 5.62 7.49
C GLU A 131 20.42 5.21 6.02
N ASN A 132 21.30 5.73 5.13
CA ASN A 132 21.31 5.37 3.72
C ASN A 132 21.67 3.90 3.49
N ILE A 133 22.52 3.32 4.32
CA ILE A 133 22.82 1.87 4.32
C ILE A 133 21.54 1.08 4.65
N ILE A 134 20.85 1.43 5.73
CA ILE A 134 19.61 0.75 6.17
C ILE A 134 18.51 0.92 5.12
N ARG A 135 18.38 2.12 4.54
CA ARG A 135 17.42 2.38 3.45
C ARG A 135 17.72 1.52 2.23
N THR A 136 19.00 1.40 1.83
CA THR A 136 19.43 0.54 0.73
C THR A 136 19.08 -0.92 1.00
N GLN A 137 19.39 -1.42 2.20
CA GLN A 137 19.04 -2.79 2.60
C GLN A 137 17.53 -3.04 2.53
N THR A 138 16.74 -2.09 3.04
CA THR A 138 15.27 -2.17 3.01
C THR A 138 14.74 -2.16 1.58
N GLU A 139 15.28 -1.30 0.73
CA GLU A 139 14.89 -1.21 -0.69
C GLU A 139 15.21 -2.50 -1.44
N LEU A 140 16.42 -3.05 -1.28
CA LEU A 140 16.82 -4.32 -1.92
C LEU A 140 15.94 -5.49 -1.41
N SER A 141 15.68 -5.54 -0.11
CA SER A 141 14.81 -6.58 0.48
C SER A 141 13.38 -6.51 -0.03
N SER A 142 12.86 -5.30 -0.25
CA SER A 142 11.48 -5.08 -0.68
C SER A 142 11.20 -5.51 -2.12
N LYS A 143 12.24 -5.59 -2.96
CA LYS A 143 12.10 -6.00 -4.38
C LYS A 143 11.70 -7.46 -4.56
N GLY A 144 12.00 -8.31 -3.57
CA GLY A 144 11.72 -9.74 -3.61
C GLY A 144 12.58 -10.53 -4.60
N TYR A 145 13.66 -9.95 -5.13
CA TYR A 145 14.64 -10.64 -5.97
C TYR A 145 15.72 -11.33 -5.16
N PHE A 146 15.92 -10.86 -3.93
CA PHE A 146 17.01 -11.25 -3.05
C PHE A 146 16.48 -11.80 -1.73
N ASN A 147 17.21 -12.74 -1.16
CA ASN A 147 16.95 -13.24 0.18
C ASN A 147 17.30 -12.14 1.20
N ALA A 148 16.27 -11.57 1.85
CA ALA A 148 16.42 -10.43 2.76
C ALA A 148 17.37 -10.72 3.94
N GLU A 149 17.45 -11.99 4.39
CA GLU A 149 18.32 -12.41 5.52
C GLU A 149 19.79 -12.54 5.11
N LYS A 150 20.06 -12.62 3.80
CA LYS A 150 21.40 -12.83 3.26
C LYS A 150 21.97 -11.61 2.53
N ILE A 151 21.32 -10.46 2.64
CA ILE A 151 21.89 -9.21 2.14
C ILE A 151 22.99 -8.76 3.09
N GLY A 152 24.25 -8.92 2.64
CA GLY A 152 25.43 -8.45 3.34
C GLY A 152 25.83 -7.05 2.90
N ILE A 153 26.19 -6.20 3.85
CA ILE A 153 26.71 -4.85 3.57
C ILE A 153 27.96 -4.65 4.41
N GLU A 154 29.09 -4.50 3.74
CA GLU A 154 30.41 -4.37 4.36
C GLU A 154 31.05 -3.05 3.98
N PRO A 155 31.12 -2.07 4.90
CA PRO A 155 31.93 -0.87 4.73
C PRO A 155 33.42 -1.19 4.91
N ILE A 156 34.25 -0.80 3.95
CA ILE A 156 35.71 -0.99 3.95
C ILE A 156 36.36 0.39 4.02
N PRO A 157 36.75 0.87 5.22
CA PRO A 157 37.30 2.19 5.38
C PRO A 157 38.77 2.27 4.90
N HIS A 158 39.11 3.39 4.28
CA HIS A 158 40.48 3.80 3.86
C HIS A 158 40.86 5.04 4.64
N PRO A 159 41.56 4.90 5.81
CA PRO A 159 41.89 6.03 6.66
C PRO A 159 42.89 7.02 6.01
N GLU A 160 43.65 6.57 5.01
CA GLU A 160 44.68 7.36 4.31
C GLU A 160 44.07 8.51 3.48
N ASP A 161 42.86 8.38 2.99
CA ASP A 161 42.17 9.38 2.17
C ASP A 161 40.75 9.71 2.66
N ASN A 162 40.38 9.20 3.84
CA ASN A 162 39.06 9.37 4.45
C ASN A 162 37.91 8.92 3.53
N THR A 163 38.11 7.83 2.77
CA THR A 163 37.06 7.20 1.96
C THR A 163 36.63 5.86 2.53
N VAL A 164 35.46 5.41 2.16
CA VAL A 164 34.92 4.09 2.50
C VAL A 164 34.35 3.44 1.27
N ASP A 165 34.87 2.30 0.89
CA ASP A 165 34.28 1.45 -0.13
C ASP A 165 33.15 0.63 0.49
N ILE A 166 32.06 0.38 -0.25
CA ILE A 166 30.94 -0.40 0.26
C ILE A 166 30.76 -1.62 -0.61
N ARG A 167 30.80 -2.80 0.01
CA ARG A 167 30.49 -4.07 -0.67
C ARG A 167 29.08 -4.52 -0.32
N TYR A 168 28.22 -4.65 -1.34
CA TYR A 168 26.92 -5.25 -1.27
C TYR A 168 26.99 -6.69 -1.75
N THR A 169 26.67 -7.64 -0.89
CA THR A 169 26.56 -9.06 -1.25
C THR A 169 25.09 -9.45 -1.20
N VAL A 170 24.58 -9.98 -2.30
CA VAL A 170 23.20 -10.43 -2.38
C VAL A 170 23.15 -11.92 -2.72
N GLU A 171 22.09 -12.58 -2.33
CA GLU A 171 21.77 -13.95 -2.78
C GLU A 171 20.42 -13.91 -3.48
N GLU A 172 20.39 -14.27 -4.77
CA GLU A 172 19.16 -14.26 -5.55
C GLU A 172 18.19 -15.36 -5.11
N THR A 173 16.92 -15.02 -5.04
CA THR A 173 15.83 -15.95 -4.79
C THR A 173 14.84 -15.93 -5.94
N SER A 174 13.96 -16.93 -6.00
CA SER A 174 12.86 -16.90 -6.99
C SER A 174 11.94 -15.73 -6.69
N SER A 175 11.83 -14.82 -7.64
CA SER A 175 10.98 -13.65 -7.57
C SER A 175 9.61 -13.84 -8.21
N ASP A 176 9.46 -14.93 -8.95
CA ASP A 176 8.22 -15.25 -9.62
C ASP A 176 7.18 -15.74 -8.62
N GLN A 177 6.01 -15.17 -8.67
CA GLN A 177 4.94 -15.46 -7.71
C GLN A 177 3.69 -15.91 -8.45
N VAL A 178 3.10 -16.98 -7.94
CA VAL A 178 1.74 -17.37 -8.31
C VAL A 178 0.81 -16.83 -7.24
N GLU A 179 -0.04 -15.89 -7.64
CA GLU A 179 -1.08 -15.34 -6.76
C GLU A 179 -2.35 -16.17 -6.90
N LEU A 180 -2.83 -16.66 -5.77
CA LEU A 180 -4.13 -17.32 -5.70
C LEU A 180 -5.03 -16.48 -4.82
N SER A 181 -6.22 -16.17 -5.30
CA SER A 181 -7.24 -15.57 -4.46
C SER A 181 -8.59 -16.20 -4.71
N ALA A 182 -9.37 -16.32 -3.66
CA ALA A 182 -10.74 -16.76 -3.73
C ALA A 182 -11.54 -16.04 -2.66
N GLY A 183 -12.83 -15.89 -2.89
CA GLY A 183 -13.72 -15.34 -1.91
C GLY A 183 -15.14 -15.77 -2.16
N TRP A 184 -15.89 -15.80 -1.08
CA TRP A 184 -17.32 -16.10 -1.12
C TRP A 184 -18.09 -14.86 -0.64
N GLY A 185 -19.03 -14.41 -1.45
CA GLY A 185 -19.88 -13.27 -1.14
C GLY A 185 -20.78 -12.94 -2.31
N GLY A 186 -21.86 -12.19 -2.06
CA GLY A 186 -22.85 -11.82 -3.05
C GLY A 186 -23.50 -13.03 -3.75
N TYR A 187 -24.70 -12.95 -4.18
CA TYR A 187 -25.46 -13.95 -4.97
C TYR A 187 -24.94 -15.42 -4.94
N ASN A 188 -24.45 -15.91 -3.78
CA ASN A 188 -23.92 -17.27 -3.58
C ASN A 188 -22.75 -17.67 -4.53
N SER A 189 -21.96 -16.72 -4.97
CA SER A 189 -20.93 -16.98 -5.95
C SER A 189 -19.53 -16.99 -5.32
N VAL A 190 -18.73 -17.98 -5.71
CA VAL A 190 -17.30 -18.02 -5.41
C VAL A 190 -16.56 -17.36 -6.56
N ILE A 191 -15.81 -16.31 -6.29
CA ILE A 191 -14.86 -15.72 -7.24
C ILE A 191 -13.50 -16.31 -6.94
N ALA A 192 -12.87 -16.90 -7.93
CA ALA A 192 -11.49 -17.36 -7.85
C ALA A 192 -10.62 -16.59 -8.84
N SER A 193 -9.40 -16.29 -8.46
CA SER A 193 -8.42 -15.73 -9.38
C SER A 193 -7.06 -16.42 -9.25
N VAL A 194 -6.39 -16.51 -10.39
CA VAL A 194 -5.02 -17.00 -10.51
C VAL A 194 -4.21 -15.92 -11.21
N GLY A 195 -3.11 -15.51 -10.61
CA GLY A 195 -2.16 -14.57 -11.17
C GLY A 195 -0.77 -15.17 -11.26
N LEU A 196 -0.04 -14.78 -12.30
CA LEU A 196 1.39 -14.99 -12.42
C LEU A 196 2.07 -13.62 -12.41
N VAL A 197 2.93 -13.38 -11.45
CA VAL A 197 3.69 -12.13 -11.31
C VAL A 197 5.18 -12.43 -11.43
N LEU A 198 5.79 -11.90 -12.46
CA LEU A 198 7.22 -12.01 -12.75
C LEU A 198 7.87 -10.68 -12.37
N LYS A 199 8.52 -10.61 -11.21
CA LYS A 199 9.02 -9.34 -10.65
C LYS A 199 10.35 -8.87 -11.21
N ASN A 200 11.17 -9.75 -11.73
CA ASN A 200 12.48 -9.42 -12.29
C ASN A 200 12.54 -9.71 -13.79
N PHE A 201 11.45 -9.50 -14.49
CA PHE A 201 11.32 -9.78 -15.92
C PHE A 201 12.28 -8.94 -16.76
N SER A 202 12.70 -9.46 -17.93
CA SER A 202 13.52 -8.75 -18.90
C SER A 202 12.89 -8.80 -20.29
N LEU A 203 12.20 -7.74 -20.68
CA LEU A 203 11.61 -7.60 -22.01
C LEU A 203 12.69 -7.59 -23.12
N GLN A 204 13.86 -6.99 -22.83
CA GLN A 204 14.97 -6.90 -23.78
C GLN A 204 15.55 -8.28 -24.16
N ASP A 205 15.41 -9.25 -23.27
CA ASP A 205 15.99 -10.58 -23.44
C ASP A 205 14.96 -11.62 -23.92
N ILE A 206 13.71 -11.21 -24.22
CA ILE A 206 12.62 -12.13 -24.61
C ILE A 206 12.94 -12.92 -25.88
N PHE A 207 13.73 -12.35 -26.80
CA PHE A 207 14.14 -13.03 -28.04
C PHE A 207 15.47 -13.76 -27.94
N LYS A 208 16.15 -13.74 -26.78
CA LYS A 208 17.41 -14.43 -26.54
C LYS A 208 17.15 -15.79 -25.90
N LYS A 209 17.33 -16.89 -26.63
CA LYS A 209 17.08 -18.25 -26.11
C LYS A 209 17.87 -18.57 -24.83
N GLU A 210 19.06 -18.03 -24.69
CA GLU A 210 19.96 -18.23 -23.55
C GLU A 210 19.40 -17.60 -22.24
N ALA A 211 18.55 -16.57 -22.37
CA ALA A 211 17.95 -15.89 -21.24
C ALA A 211 16.74 -16.64 -20.64
N TRP A 212 16.21 -17.65 -21.36
CA TRP A 212 15.05 -18.45 -20.90
C TRP A 212 15.47 -19.52 -19.88
N ARG A 213 15.46 -19.15 -18.54
CA ARG A 213 15.87 -20.00 -17.41
C ARG A 213 14.92 -19.90 -16.19
N PRO A 214 13.66 -20.31 -16.20
CA PRO A 214 12.76 -20.67 -17.32
C PRO A 214 12.22 -19.48 -18.11
N LEU A 215 12.24 -18.26 -17.57
CA LEU A 215 11.75 -17.02 -18.18
C LEU A 215 12.87 -15.98 -18.22
N PRO A 216 12.87 -15.06 -19.21
CA PRO A 216 13.87 -14.01 -19.29
C PRO A 216 13.75 -13.07 -18.09
N ALA A 217 14.82 -12.99 -17.30
CA ALA A 217 14.86 -12.23 -16.05
C ALA A 217 16.12 -11.37 -15.96
N GLY A 218 16.16 -10.45 -14.98
CA GLY A 218 17.33 -9.68 -14.61
C GLY A 218 17.27 -8.19 -14.94
N ALA A 219 16.20 -7.69 -15.57
CA ALA A 219 16.05 -6.26 -15.88
C ALA A 219 15.27 -5.48 -14.83
N GLY A 220 14.72 -6.14 -13.80
CA GLY A 220 13.93 -5.52 -12.75
C GLY A 220 12.56 -5.01 -13.20
N GLN A 221 12.08 -5.45 -14.36
CA GLN A 221 10.75 -5.16 -14.86
C GLN A 221 9.73 -6.10 -14.22
N GLU A 222 8.46 -5.70 -14.18
CA GLU A 222 7.38 -6.54 -13.67
C GLU A 222 6.40 -6.86 -14.79
N LEU A 223 6.07 -8.16 -14.92
CA LEU A 223 5.02 -8.64 -15.80
C LEU A 223 4.00 -9.41 -14.96
N SER A 224 2.74 -8.96 -14.97
CA SER A 224 1.63 -9.60 -14.28
C SER A 224 0.57 -10.06 -15.28
N LEU A 225 0.18 -11.30 -15.15
CA LEU A 225 -0.93 -11.92 -15.89
C LEU A 225 -1.93 -12.46 -14.89
N LYS A 226 -3.20 -12.07 -15.00
CA LYS A 226 -4.21 -12.48 -14.03
C LYS A 226 -5.50 -12.89 -14.72
N ILE A 227 -6.05 -14.01 -14.26
CA ILE A 227 -7.35 -14.53 -14.65
C ILE A 227 -8.21 -14.61 -13.41
N SER A 228 -9.42 -14.07 -13.49
CA SER A 228 -10.43 -14.18 -12.42
C SER A 228 -11.73 -14.70 -13.02
N ALA A 229 -12.39 -15.60 -12.32
CA ALA A 229 -13.64 -16.17 -12.84
C ALA A 229 -14.62 -16.55 -11.70
N THR A 230 -15.91 -16.46 -12.02
CA THR A 230 -17.02 -17.07 -11.29
C THR A 230 -17.76 -17.97 -12.27
N GLY A 231 -17.22 -19.15 -12.50
CA GLY A 231 -17.71 -20.04 -13.54
C GLY A 231 -17.75 -19.38 -14.92
N LEU A 232 -18.88 -19.50 -15.62
CA LEU A 232 -19.10 -18.85 -16.93
C LEU A 232 -19.85 -17.51 -16.82
N TYR A 233 -20.28 -17.12 -15.61
CA TYR A 233 -21.03 -15.89 -15.39
C TYR A 233 -20.16 -14.65 -15.37
N TYR A 234 -18.97 -14.77 -14.82
CA TYR A 234 -17.98 -13.71 -14.77
C TYR A 234 -16.61 -14.24 -15.17
N GLN A 235 -15.94 -13.55 -16.07
CA GLN A 235 -14.59 -13.84 -16.51
C GLN A 235 -13.84 -12.53 -16.65
N ASN A 236 -12.61 -12.51 -16.20
CA ASN A 236 -11.69 -11.39 -16.37
C ASN A 236 -10.29 -11.88 -16.68
N TYR A 237 -9.69 -11.25 -17.66
CA TYR A 237 -8.30 -11.46 -18.08
C TYR A 237 -7.60 -10.10 -18.02
N SER A 238 -6.50 -10.03 -17.33
CA SER A 238 -5.71 -8.81 -17.25
C SER A 238 -4.22 -9.08 -17.44
N PHE A 239 -3.58 -8.13 -18.06
CA PHE A 239 -2.15 -8.08 -18.34
C PHE A 239 -1.64 -6.72 -17.85
N GLN A 240 -0.49 -6.71 -17.17
CA GLN A 240 0.20 -5.50 -16.78
C GLN A 240 1.70 -5.69 -16.94
N PHE A 241 2.33 -4.74 -17.62
CA PHE A 241 3.78 -4.63 -17.71
C PHE A 241 4.22 -3.32 -17.07
N THR A 242 5.24 -3.36 -16.22
CA THR A 242 5.81 -2.19 -15.56
C THR A 242 7.32 -2.15 -15.72
N GLU A 243 7.83 -1.06 -16.29
CA GLU A 243 9.24 -0.67 -16.27
C GLU A 243 9.41 0.38 -15.15
N PRO A 244 10.05 0.05 -14.02
CA PRO A 244 10.14 0.97 -12.87
C PRO A 244 11.14 2.12 -13.05
N TRP A 245 12.01 2.04 -14.07
CA TRP A 245 13.06 3.04 -14.33
C TRP A 245 13.13 3.41 -15.81
N LEU A 246 12.08 3.95 -16.36
CA LEU A 246 12.03 4.38 -17.75
C LEU A 246 13.17 5.37 -18.05
N GLY A 247 13.98 5.05 -19.05
CA GLY A 247 15.16 5.82 -19.41
C GLY A 247 16.37 5.67 -18.47
N GLY A 248 16.26 4.91 -17.39
CA GLY A 248 17.38 4.43 -16.57
C GLY A 248 18.04 5.45 -15.63
N LYS A 249 17.70 6.74 -15.70
CA LYS A 249 18.37 7.83 -14.95
C LYS A 249 17.63 8.27 -13.70
N LYS A 250 16.30 8.17 -13.71
CA LYS A 250 15.41 8.60 -12.61
C LYS A 250 14.37 7.53 -12.32
N PRO A 251 13.82 7.45 -11.10
CA PRO A 251 12.78 6.50 -10.72
C PRO A 251 11.42 6.87 -11.32
N HIS A 252 11.37 6.95 -12.65
CA HIS A 252 10.14 7.14 -13.40
C HIS A 252 9.66 5.79 -13.88
N SER A 253 8.46 5.39 -13.48
CA SER A 253 7.86 4.14 -13.92
C SER A 253 6.99 4.34 -15.17
N PHE A 254 7.01 3.36 -16.05
CA PHE A 254 6.09 3.23 -17.16
C PHE A 254 5.27 1.96 -16.95
N THR A 255 3.95 2.06 -17.08
CA THR A 255 3.04 0.92 -16.93
C THR A 255 2.14 0.82 -18.15
N LEU A 256 2.05 -0.37 -18.71
CA LEU A 256 1.10 -0.72 -19.77
C LEU A 256 0.13 -1.77 -19.21
N THR A 257 -1.17 -1.50 -19.31
CA THR A 257 -2.21 -2.42 -18.83
C THR A 257 -3.18 -2.75 -19.96
N GLY A 258 -3.59 -3.99 -20.03
CA GLY A 258 -4.66 -4.45 -20.90
C GLY A 258 -5.62 -5.35 -20.12
N SER A 259 -6.91 -5.27 -20.40
CA SER A 259 -7.91 -6.10 -19.72
C SER A 259 -9.10 -6.41 -20.61
N TYR A 260 -9.69 -7.57 -20.35
CA TYR A 260 -10.98 -7.96 -20.89
C TYR A 260 -11.81 -8.56 -19.76
N SER A 261 -13.04 -8.09 -19.59
CA SER A 261 -13.98 -8.68 -18.66
C SER A 261 -15.33 -8.95 -19.32
N LEU A 262 -15.98 -10.01 -18.89
CA LEU A 262 -17.30 -10.40 -19.35
C LEU A 262 -18.17 -10.81 -18.15
N ASN A 263 -19.30 -10.16 -18.02
CA ASN A 263 -20.41 -10.62 -17.17
C ASN A 263 -21.52 -11.13 -18.08
N SER A 264 -22.07 -12.31 -17.81
CA SER A 264 -23.09 -12.95 -18.65
C SER A 264 -24.00 -13.83 -17.82
N ASN A 265 -25.25 -13.97 -18.24
CA ASN A 265 -26.18 -14.97 -17.69
C ASN A 265 -25.98 -16.39 -18.28
N ASN A 266 -24.92 -16.60 -19.04
CA ASN A 266 -24.55 -17.87 -19.70
C ASN A 266 -25.67 -18.47 -20.59
N GLN A 267 -26.61 -17.64 -21.07
CA GLN A 267 -27.62 -18.04 -22.04
C GLN A 267 -27.23 -17.65 -23.46
N THR A 268 -27.87 -18.23 -24.47
CA THR A 268 -27.60 -17.97 -25.88
C THR A 268 -28.79 -17.30 -26.57
N GLY A 269 -28.57 -16.73 -27.76
CA GLY A 269 -29.64 -16.12 -28.56
C GLY A 269 -30.27 -14.90 -27.89
N ALA A 270 -31.58 -14.72 -28.09
CA ALA A 270 -32.35 -13.58 -27.58
C ALA A 270 -32.40 -13.49 -26.03
N LYS A 271 -32.14 -14.58 -25.32
CA LYS A 271 -32.12 -14.64 -23.85
C LYS A 271 -30.75 -14.28 -23.27
N ARG A 272 -29.73 -14.09 -24.09
CA ARG A 272 -28.38 -13.72 -23.64
C ARG A 272 -28.42 -12.31 -23.07
N GLN A 273 -27.92 -12.21 -21.83
CA GLN A 273 -27.62 -10.95 -21.18
C GLN A 273 -26.10 -10.91 -20.96
N SER A 274 -25.45 -9.84 -21.40
CA SER A 274 -24.01 -9.74 -21.22
C SER A 274 -23.56 -8.27 -21.12
N PHE A 275 -22.51 -8.08 -20.36
CA PHE A 275 -21.78 -6.83 -20.25
C PHE A 275 -20.29 -7.12 -20.36
N ALA A 276 -19.68 -6.63 -21.43
CA ALA A 276 -18.26 -6.82 -21.69
C ALA A 276 -17.52 -5.48 -21.64
N ILE A 277 -16.34 -5.48 -21.09
CA ILE A 277 -15.43 -4.33 -21.05
C ILE A 277 -14.09 -4.77 -21.62
N ILE A 278 -13.58 -4.03 -22.62
CA ILE A 278 -12.21 -4.11 -23.09
C ILE A 278 -11.53 -2.84 -22.64
N GLY A 279 -10.40 -2.96 -21.94
CA GLY A 279 -9.64 -1.82 -21.43
C GLY A 279 -8.17 -1.88 -21.82
N ALA A 280 -7.59 -0.73 -22.08
CA ALA A 280 -6.15 -0.53 -22.21
C ALA A 280 -5.75 0.79 -21.56
N SER A 281 -4.61 0.83 -20.90
CA SER A 281 -4.08 2.06 -20.33
C SER A 281 -2.56 2.14 -20.39
N VAL A 282 -2.06 3.36 -20.45
CA VAL A 282 -0.64 3.70 -20.36
C VAL A 282 -0.47 4.65 -19.19
N GLY A 283 0.35 4.25 -18.24
CA GLY A 283 0.63 5.00 -17.02
C GLY A 283 2.09 5.45 -16.95
N PHE A 284 2.29 6.60 -16.35
CA PHE A 284 3.58 7.15 -16.00
C PHE A 284 3.59 7.50 -14.52
N GLY A 285 4.62 7.06 -13.79
CA GLY A 285 4.75 7.28 -12.36
C GLY A 285 6.08 7.90 -12.01
N GLN A 286 6.08 8.79 -11.02
CA GLN A 286 7.30 9.40 -10.51
C GLN A 286 7.26 9.54 -8.98
N ARG A 287 8.41 9.34 -8.35
CA ARG A 287 8.62 9.68 -6.94
C ARG A 287 8.94 11.17 -6.84
N LEU A 288 8.23 11.87 -5.99
CA LEU A 288 8.49 13.30 -5.71
C LEU A 288 9.51 13.41 -4.57
N THR A 289 10.29 14.49 -4.57
CA THR A 289 11.24 14.81 -3.50
C THR A 289 10.71 15.90 -2.55
N PHE A 290 9.66 16.60 -2.94
CA PHE A 290 8.99 17.62 -2.16
C PHE A 290 7.50 17.28 -2.01
N PRO A 291 6.90 17.43 -0.82
CA PRO A 291 7.48 17.91 0.45
C PRO A 291 8.34 16.87 1.18
N ASP A 292 8.21 15.58 0.87
CA ASP A 292 9.06 14.49 1.31
C ASP A 292 9.13 13.39 0.23
N ASP A 293 10.03 12.42 0.39
CA ASP A 293 10.27 11.37 -0.59
C ASP A 293 9.29 10.17 -0.49
N TYR A 294 8.26 10.28 0.32
CA TYR A 294 7.16 9.31 0.39
C TYR A 294 6.05 9.59 -0.62
N PHE A 295 6.08 10.75 -1.29
CA PHE A 295 5.12 11.10 -2.31
C PHE A 295 5.41 10.45 -3.66
N THR A 296 4.36 9.90 -4.27
CA THR A 296 4.38 9.43 -5.67
C THR A 296 3.24 10.06 -6.44
N LEU A 297 3.52 10.50 -7.66
CA LEU A 297 2.54 10.97 -8.62
C LEU A 297 2.44 9.94 -9.74
N GLN A 298 1.23 9.54 -10.09
CA GLN A 298 0.94 8.66 -11.21
C GLN A 298 -0.04 9.36 -12.15
N GLU A 299 0.27 9.33 -13.42
CA GLU A 299 -0.52 9.88 -14.52
C GLU A 299 -0.86 8.71 -15.45
N GLU A 300 -2.11 8.58 -15.84
CA GLU A 300 -2.55 7.47 -16.68
C GLU A 300 -3.53 7.98 -17.75
N ILE A 301 -3.35 7.50 -18.97
CA ILE A 301 -4.30 7.66 -20.06
C ILE A 301 -4.92 6.29 -20.29
N GLY A 302 -6.23 6.23 -20.17
CA GLY A 302 -7.01 5.01 -20.29
C GLY A 302 -8.03 5.08 -21.44
N TYR A 303 -8.28 3.92 -22.02
CA TYR A 303 -9.38 3.68 -22.94
C TYR A 303 -10.12 2.43 -22.51
N GLN A 304 -11.46 2.52 -22.48
CA GLN A 304 -12.34 1.40 -22.23
C GLN A 304 -13.48 1.39 -23.23
N HIS A 305 -13.83 0.20 -23.69
CA HIS A 305 -14.98 -0.05 -24.52
C HIS A 305 -15.98 -0.90 -23.77
N TYR A 306 -17.15 -0.34 -23.48
CA TYR A 306 -18.29 -1.01 -22.86
C TYR A 306 -19.22 -1.55 -23.92
N ASN A 307 -19.60 -2.82 -23.82
CA ASN A 307 -20.58 -3.45 -24.70
C ASN A 307 -21.67 -4.10 -23.83
N VAL A 308 -22.85 -3.50 -23.84
CA VAL A 308 -24.02 -3.91 -23.07
C VAL A 308 -25.00 -4.57 -24.01
N ASN A 309 -25.41 -5.80 -23.68
CA ASN A 309 -26.40 -6.54 -24.46
C ASN A 309 -27.47 -7.11 -23.52
N ASN A 310 -28.66 -6.55 -23.62
CA ASN A 310 -29.86 -6.94 -22.84
C ASN A 310 -29.60 -7.05 -21.32
N TYR A 311 -28.67 -6.22 -20.80
CA TYR A 311 -28.18 -6.31 -19.42
C TYR A 311 -28.94 -5.33 -18.53
N SER A 312 -29.78 -5.84 -17.64
CA SER A 312 -30.71 -5.02 -16.84
C SER A 312 -30.09 -4.32 -15.63
N PHE A 313 -28.78 -4.47 -15.42
CA PHE A 313 -28.07 -3.93 -14.27
C PHE A 313 -27.82 -2.41 -14.35
N PHE A 314 -27.80 -1.84 -15.56
CA PHE A 314 -27.66 -0.41 -15.82
C PHE A 314 -28.98 0.21 -16.30
N SER A 315 -29.05 1.55 -16.31
CA SER A 315 -30.12 2.27 -17.01
C SER A 315 -30.11 1.99 -18.52
N LEU A 316 -28.93 1.75 -19.07
CA LEU A 316 -28.71 1.35 -20.47
C LEU A 316 -28.87 -0.17 -20.59
N LYS A 317 -29.87 -0.63 -21.36
CA LYS A 317 -30.09 -2.07 -21.60
C LYS A 317 -29.25 -2.63 -22.74
N ASN A 318 -29.03 -1.85 -23.76
CA ASN A 318 -28.25 -2.20 -24.95
C ASN A 318 -27.43 -1.00 -25.40
N GLY A 319 -26.23 -1.25 -25.90
CA GLY A 319 -25.40 -0.22 -26.47
C GLY A 319 -23.92 -0.44 -26.33
N LYS A 320 -23.17 0.40 -27.01
CA LYS A 320 -21.71 0.45 -26.94
C LYS A 320 -21.30 1.84 -26.49
N THR A 321 -20.38 1.92 -25.53
CA THR A 321 -19.87 3.19 -25.01
C THR A 321 -18.36 3.19 -25.04
N HIS A 322 -17.77 4.27 -25.50
CA HIS A 322 -16.34 4.51 -25.46
C HIS A 322 -16.00 5.44 -24.29
N ASN A 323 -15.00 5.08 -23.51
CA ASN A 323 -14.53 5.84 -22.36
C ASN A 323 -13.03 6.14 -22.53
N PHE A 324 -12.70 7.38 -22.92
CA PHE A 324 -11.35 7.90 -22.88
C PHE A 324 -11.20 8.71 -21.61
N ASN A 325 -10.21 8.41 -20.81
CA ASN A 325 -10.01 9.12 -19.55
C ASN A 325 -8.53 9.38 -19.27
N ILE A 326 -8.30 10.43 -18.51
CA ILE A 326 -7.00 10.77 -17.92
C ILE A 326 -7.17 10.67 -16.42
N SER A 327 -6.30 9.92 -15.78
CA SER A 327 -6.28 9.73 -14.33
C SER A 327 -5.01 10.30 -13.73
N LEU A 328 -5.16 11.05 -12.65
CA LEU A 328 -4.08 11.58 -11.84
C LEU A 328 -4.20 10.99 -10.45
N ARG A 329 -3.12 10.45 -9.90
CA ARG A 329 -3.09 9.87 -8.56
C ARG A 329 -1.87 10.38 -7.80
N LEU A 330 -2.13 11.15 -6.75
CA LEU A 330 -1.11 11.58 -5.80
C LEU A 330 -1.24 10.74 -4.54
N GLN A 331 -0.17 10.04 -4.19
CA GLN A 331 -0.14 9.16 -3.04
C GLN A 331 1.05 9.49 -2.16
N ARG A 332 0.84 9.50 -0.83
CA ARG A 332 1.89 9.51 0.18
C ARG A 332 1.80 8.26 1.04
N LYS A 333 2.85 7.46 1.08
CA LYS A 333 2.87 6.20 1.84
C LYS A 333 4.09 6.12 2.72
N SER A 334 3.89 6.30 4.04
CA SER A 334 4.95 6.29 5.07
C SER A 334 4.74 5.22 6.14
N ILE A 335 4.07 4.10 5.78
CA ILE A 335 3.84 2.98 6.69
C ILE A 335 5.13 2.18 6.90
N ASP A 336 5.34 1.71 8.14
CA ASP A 336 6.55 1.00 8.58
C ASP A 336 6.63 -0.47 8.12
N HIS A 337 5.48 -1.12 7.86
CA HIS A 337 5.46 -2.52 7.45
C HIS A 337 4.28 -2.81 6.51
N PRO A 338 4.48 -3.57 5.42
CA PRO A 338 3.43 -3.78 4.40
C PRO A 338 2.26 -4.66 4.87
N VAL A 339 2.50 -5.65 5.75
CA VAL A 339 1.48 -6.63 6.18
C VAL A 339 0.83 -6.24 7.49
N TYR A 340 1.63 -5.86 8.48
CA TYR A 340 1.17 -5.42 9.79
C TYR A 340 1.78 -4.07 10.15
N PRO A 341 1.27 -2.97 9.58
CA PRO A 341 1.72 -1.62 9.94
C PRO A 341 1.41 -1.32 11.42
N ARG A 342 2.40 -0.74 12.11
CA ARG A 342 2.28 -0.29 13.50
C ARG A 342 2.24 1.23 13.59
N SER A 343 2.85 1.90 12.62
CA SER A 343 2.94 3.35 12.58
C SER A 343 2.96 3.86 11.14
N GLY A 344 2.66 5.15 10.98
CA GLY A 344 2.70 5.82 9.69
C GLY A 344 1.33 6.09 9.12
N SER A 345 1.33 6.56 7.87
CA SER A 345 0.10 6.94 7.17
C SER A 345 0.16 6.61 5.69
N HIS A 346 -1.01 6.44 5.10
CA HIS A 346 -1.20 6.36 3.68
C HIS A 346 -2.30 7.36 3.29
N ILE A 347 -2.00 8.27 2.39
CA ILE A 347 -2.92 9.30 1.89
C ILE A 347 -2.97 9.17 0.38
N LEU A 348 -4.16 9.16 -0.19
CA LEU A 348 -4.41 9.04 -1.61
C LEU A 348 -5.40 10.14 -2.05
N LEU A 349 -5.01 10.90 -3.06
CA LEU A 349 -5.90 11.78 -3.81
C LEU A 349 -5.87 11.35 -5.27
N SER A 350 -7.02 11.05 -5.86
CA SER A 350 -7.08 10.71 -7.28
C SER A 350 -8.21 11.47 -7.98
N GLY A 351 -7.92 11.88 -9.21
CA GLY A 351 -8.88 12.48 -10.14
C GLY A 351 -8.88 11.72 -11.45
N GLN A 352 -10.05 11.42 -11.97
CA GLN A 352 -10.25 10.80 -13.29
C GLN A 352 -11.18 11.69 -14.10
N PHE A 353 -10.79 12.04 -15.31
CA PHE A 353 -11.46 13.02 -16.14
C PHE A 353 -11.62 12.45 -17.55
N THR A 354 -12.81 12.56 -18.10
CA THR A 354 -13.07 12.32 -19.52
C THR A 354 -13.15 13.67 -20.25
N PRO A 355 -12.95 13.73 -21.58
CA PRO A 355 -13.24 14.93 -22.33
C PRO A 355 -14.72 15.32 -22.23
N PRO A 356 -15.06 16.62 -22.16
CA PRO A 356 -16.43 17.10 -22.10
C PRO A 356 -17.07 17.11 -23.51
N TYR A 357 -17.34 15.93 -24.04
CA TYR A 357 -17.81 15.72 -25.42
C TYR A 357 -19.10 16.47 -25.73
N SER A 358 -20.02 16.54 -24.76
CA SER A 358 -21.33 17.18 -24.96
C SER A 358 -21.26 18.65 -25.30
N PHE A 359 -20.16 19.35 -24.98
CA PHE A 359 -19.95 20.75 -25.35
C PHE A 359 -19.67 20.94 -26.87
N PHE A 360 -19.21 19.89 -27.52
CA PHE A 360 -18.88 19.86 -28.93
C PHE A 360 -19.96 19.17 -29.78
N MET A 361 -21.00 18.59 -29.15
CA MET A 361 -22.09 17.90 -29.83
C MET A 361 -23.20 18.89 -30.24
N PRO A 362 -23.85 18.67 -31.41
CA PRO A 362 -25.09 19.38 -31.75
C PRO A 362 -26.18 19.16 -30.70
N THR A 363 -26.98 20.19 -30.39
CA THR A 363 -28.07 20.10 -29.38
C THR A 363 -29.03 18.95 -29.64
N ALA A 364 -29.36 18.67 -30.89
CA ALA A 364 -30.23 17.57 -31.29
C ALA A 364 -29.64 16.19 -30.88
N GLN A 365 -28.32 16.03 -30.94
CA GLN A 365 -27.65 14.80 -30.51
C GLN A 365 -27.68 14.66 -28.99
N VAL A 366 -27.49 15.75 -28.25
CA VAL A 366 -27.58 15.76 -26.77
C VAL A 366 -29.00 15.38 -26.33
N GLU A 367 -30.03 15.95 -26.94
CA GLU A 367 -31.42 15.61 -26.63
C GLU A 367 -31.74 14.15 -27.00
N LYS A 368 -31.25 13.63 -28.11
CA LYS A 368 -31.38 12.21 -28.46
C LYS A 368 -30.76 11.30 -27.40
N ILE A 369 -29.54 11.58 -26.93
CA ILE A 369 -28.89 10.79 -25.85
C ILE A 369 -29.73 10.83 -24.59
N LYS A 370 -30.28 11.99 -24.22
CA LYS A 370 -31.14 12.15 -23.05
C LYS A 370 -32.42 11.29 -23.15
N GLU A 371 -33.04 11.26 -24.33
CA GLU A 371 -34.28 10.50 -24.58
C GLU A 371 -34.01 8.99 -24.62
N THR A 372 -32.99 8.56 -25.36
CA THR A 372 -32.70 7.12 -25.55
C THR A 372 -31.89 6.52 -24.41
N GLN A 373 -31.23 7.35 -23.58
CA GLN A 373 -30.25 6.93 -22.58
C GLN A 373 -29.10 6.10 -23.18
N GLU A 374 -28.82 6.26 -24.47
CA GLU A 374 -27.70 5.63 -25.16
C GLU A 374 -26.52 6.58 -25.17
N PHE A 375 -25.48 6.28 -24.42
CA PHE A 375 -24.27 7.08 -24.27
C PHE A 375 -23.17 6.52 -25.20
N PRO A 376 -22.92 7.08 -26.38
CA PRO A 376 -21.86 6.60 -27.27
C PRO A 376 -20.47 6.84 -26.68
N VAL A 377 -20.32 7.86 -25.84
CA VAL A 377 -19.11 8.18 -25.09
C VAL A 377 -19.45 8.42 -23.63
N ALA A 378 -18.56 7.98 -22.75
CA ALA A 378 -18.66 8.25 -21.33
C ALA A 378 -18.15 9.68 -21.04
N GLU A 379 -18.93 10.45 -20.31
CA GLU A 379 -18.60 11.83 -19.97
C GLU A 379 -18.81 12.05 -18.47
N TYR A 380 -17.71 12.26 -17.72
CA TYR A 380 -17.72 12.46 -16.28
C TYR A 380 -16.38 13.01 -15.78
N TYR A 381 -16.39 13.48 -14.54
CA TYR A 381 -15.20 13.59 -13.73
C TYR A 381 -15.42 12.90 -12.39
N LYS A 382 -14.36 12.30 -11.84
CA LYS A 382 -14.41 11.51 -10.62
C LYS A 382 -13.25 11.88 -9.72
N ILE A 383 -13.55 12.22 -8.48
CA ILE A 383 -12.54 12.61 -7.50
C ILE A 383 -12.66 11.67 -6.31
N LYS A 384 -11.53 11.14 -5.83
CA LYS A 384 -11.47 10.31 -4.64
C LYS A 384 -10.37 10.79 -3.71
N PHE A 385 -10.68 10.75 -2.43
CA PHE A 385 -9.74 10.98 -1.35
C PHE A 385 -9.82 9.84 -0.36
N ALA A 386 -8.68 9.29 0.03
CA ALA A 386 -8.58 8.29 1.06
C ALA A 386 -7.40 8.57 1.98
N THR A 387 -7.58 8.30 3.25
CA THR A 387 -6.50 8.41 4.24
C THR A 387 -6.56 7.27 5.22
N GLU A 388 -5.40 6.79 5.63
CA GLU A 388 -5.23 5.69 6.55
C GLU A 388 -4.07 6.00 7.50
N TRP A 389 -4.28 5.75 8.79
CA TRP A 389 -3.34 6.07 9.87
C TRP A 389 -3.19 4.89 10.80
N PHE A 390 -1.95 4.61 11.19
CA PHE A 390 -1.60 3.58 12.15
C PHE A 390 -0.90 4.20 13.35
N THR A 391 -1.39 3.88 14.55
CA THR A 391 -0.83 4.39 15.80
C THR A 391 -0.78 3.27 16.83
N PRO A 392 0.40 2.98 17.40
CA PRO A 392 0.51 2.01 18.49
C PRO A 392 -0.08 2.63 19.78
N LEU A 393 -0.93 1.87 20.47
CA LEU A 393 -1.57 2.29 21.72
C LEU A 393 -0.80 1.81 22.96
N THR A 394 0.10 0.83 22.80
CA THR A 394 0.88 0.25 23.90
C THR A 394 2.38 0.48 23.66
N LYS A 395 3.16 0.56 24.74
CA LYS A 395 4.63 0.76 24.68
C LYS A 395 5.36 -0.35 23.91
N ASP A 396 4.88 -1.59 24.00
CA ASP A 396 5.39 -2.74 23.26
C ASP A 396 4.94 -2.75 21.78
N GLN A 397 4.18 -1.76 21.36
CA GLN A 397 3.65 -1.57 19.99
C GLN A 397 2.87 -2.79 19.46
N LYS A 398 2.29 -3.60 20.35
CA LYS A 398 1.46 -4.74 19.94
C LYS A 398 0.04 -4.31 19.60
N LEU A 399 -0.60 -3.53 20.47
CA LEU A 399 -1.95 -3.03 20.17
C LEU A 399 -1.87 -1.81 19.27
N VAL A 400 -2.43 -1.92 18.07
CA VAL A 400 -2.39 -0.86 17.05
C VAL A 400 -3.81 -0.40 16.71
N LEU A 401 -4.03 0.91 16.75
CA LEU A 401 -5.22 1.54 16.20
C LEU A 401 -4.97 1.89 14.73
N ARG A 402 -5.85 1.42 13.85
CA ARG A 402 -5.96 1.83 12.45
C ARG A 402 -7.21 2.66 12.28
N LEU A 403 -7.06 3.87 11.75
CA LEU A 403 -8.18 4.72 11.32
C LEU A 403 -8.09 4.91 9.82
N LYS A 404 -9.22 4.76 9.13
CA LYS A 404 -9.32 4.99 7.70
C LYS A 404 -10.56 5.82 7.39
N ALA A 405 -10.43 6.76 6.47
CA ALA A 405 -11.52 7.55 5.92
C ALA A 405 -11.38 7.61 4.40
N GLY A 406 -12.48 7.45 3.70
CA GLY A 406 -12.55 7.54 2.25
C GLY A 406 -13.76 8.36 1.82
N PHE A 407 -13.59 9.14 0.77
CA PHE A 407 -14.62 9.94 0.12
C PHE A 407 -14.47 9.84 -1.39
N GLY A 408 -15.58 9.69 -2.10
CA GLY A 408 -15.63 9.66 -3.55
C GLY A 408 -16.78 10.49 -4.11
N TYR A 409 -16.52 11.17 -5.21
CA TYR A 409 -17.50 11.96 -5.94
C TYR A 409 -17.39 11.72 -7.44
N LEU A 410 -18.50 11.42 -8.07
CA LEU A 410 -18.69 11.33 -9.51
C LEU A 410 -19.54 12.51 -9.97
N GLY A 411 -18.99 13.39 -10.80
CA GLY A 411 -19.66 14.55 -11.37
C GLY A 411 -19.93 14.41 -12.86
N TYR A 412 -20.67 15.36 -13.40
CA TYR A 412 -20.98 15.48 -14.83
C TYR A 412 -20.68 16.91 -15.29
N TYR A 413 -20.34 17.09 -16.58
CA TYR A 413 -20.10 18.42 -17.16
C TYR A 413 -21.40 19.05 -17.67
N ASN A 414 -22.34 18.24 -18.18
CA ASN A 414 -23.58 18.71 -18.77
C ASN A 414 -24.80 18.25 -17.95
N ALA A 415 -25.51 19.20 -17.35
CA ALA A 415 -26.69 18.93 -16.54
C ALA A 415 -27.84 18.28 -17.31
N LYS A 416 -27.94 18.49 -18.64
CA LYS A 416 -28.97 17.85 -19.48
C LYS A 416 -28.77 16.34 -19.60
N LEU A 417 -27.52 15.88 -19.64
CA LEU A 417 -27.18 14.46 -19.70
C LEU A 417 -27.17 13.82 -18.32
N GLY A 418 -26.80 14.59 -17.29
CA GLY A 418 -26.70 14.11 -15.91
C GLY A 418 -25.56 13.12 -15.69
N LEU A 419 -25.70 12.29 -14.68
CA LEU A 419 -24.67 11.30 -14.30
C LEU A 419 -24.57 10.18 -15.32
N ASN A 420 -23.35 9.87 -15.74
CA ASN A 420 -23.04 8.73 -16.58
C ASN A 420 -23.52 7.42 -15.89
N PRO A 421 -24.05 6.44 -16.64
CA PRO A 421 -24.50 5.15 -16.06
C PRO A 421 -23.35 4.30 -15.51
N PHE A 422 -22.13 4.49 -16.02
CA PHE A 422 -20.94 3.80 -15.59
C PHE A 422 -20.17 4.58 -14.52
N GLU A 423 -19.24 3.92 -13.83
CA GLU A 423 -18.32 4.50 -12.84
C GLU A 423 -18.98 5.00 -11.54
N ARG A 424 -20.28 4.78 -11.35
CA ARG A 424 -20.99 5.15 -10.12
C ARG A 424 -20.54 4.30 -8.94
N PHE A 425 -20.65 4.85 -7.75
CA PHE A 425 -20.32 4.14 -6.51
C PHE A 425 -21.44 3.23 -6.05
N ALA A 426 -21.03 2.10 -5.45
CA ALA A 426 -21.88 1.19 -4.71
C ALA A 426 -21.15 0.69 -3.47
N VAL A 427 -21.85 0.54 -2.35
CA VAL A 427 -21.27 0.15 -1.06
C VAL A 427 -21.90 -1.12 -0.56
N GLY A 428 -21.09 -2.06 -0.09
CA GLY A 428 -21.53 -3.33 0.49
C GLY A 428 -20.61 -4.49 0.13
N GLY A 429 -20.80 -5.61 0.81
CA GLY A 429 -20.05 -6.84 0.58
C GLY A 429 -18.63 -6.82 1.15
N ASN A 430 -17.86 -7.79 0.72
CA ASN A 430 -16.48 -8.02 1.17
C ASN A 430 -15.42 -7.37 0.28
N GLY A 431 -15.81 -6.64 -0.76
CA GLY A 431 -14.90 -6.02 -1.72
C GLY A 431 -14.34 -6.98 -2.78
N LEU A 432 -14.65 -8.26 -2.73
CA LEU A 432 -14.16 -9.23 -3.72
C LEU A 432 -14.85 -9.07 -5.07
N THR A 433 -16.11 -8.69 -5.07
CA THR A 433 -16.85 -8.33 -6.26
C THR A 433 -16.32 -7.06 -6.93
N GLY A 434 -15.58 -6.23 -6.18
CA GLY A 434 -14.86 -5.07 -6.66
C GLY A 434 -13.42 -5.36 -7.13
N ILE A 435 -13.03 -6.63 -7.29
CA ILE A 435 -11.71 -6.96 -7.87
C ILE A 435 -11.64 -6.45 -9.31
N GLY A 436 -11.24 -5.19 -9.43
CA GLY A 436 -11.16 -4.46 -10.68
C GLY A 436 -12.43 -3.69 -10.98
N ILE A 437 -12.45 -2.43 -10.59
CA ILE A 437 -13.45 -1.40 -10.96
C ILE A 437 -13.76 -1.42 -12.45
N PHE A 438 -12.78 -1.77 -13.24
CA PHE A 438 -12.88 -1.91 -14.69
C PHE A 438 -13.85 -2.99 -15.16
N TYR A 439 -14.30 -3.89 -14.28
CA TYR A 439 -14.98 -5.11 -14.69
C TYR A 439 -16.48 -5.08 -14.51
N TYR A 440 -16.98 -4.18 -13.65
CA TYR A 440 -18.42 -4.06 -13.39
C TYR A 440 -19.04 -2.74 -13.87
N GLY A 441 -18.22 -1.80 -14.37
CA GLY A 441 -18.68 -0.46 -14.72
C GLY A 441 -19.21 0.35 -13.54
N ARG A 442 -18.94 -0.11 -12.31
CA ARG A 442 -19.25 0.55 -11.03
C ARG A 442 -18.09 0.38 -10.08
N GLU A 443 -17.89 1.35 -9.20
CA GLU A 443 -16.90 1.27 -8.13
C GLU A 443 -17.55 0.72 -6.86
N ILE A 444 -17.19 -0.52 -6.52
CA ILE A 444 -17.72 -1.19 -5.34
C ILE A 444 -16.80 -0.95 -4.15
N VAL A 445 -17.35 -0.38 -3.09
CA VAL A 445 -16.65 -0.12 -1.83
C VAL A 445 -17.09 -1.16 -0.82
N ALA A 446 -16.15 -1.96 -0.33
CA ALA A 446 -16.40 -2.99 0.66
C ALA A 446 -17.04 -2.41 1.93
N PHE A 447 -18.03 -3.11 2.49
CA PHE A 447 -18.66 -2.75 3.74
C PHE A 447 -19.11 -4.02 4.47
N ARG A 448 -18.33 -4.41 5.44
CA ARG A 448 -18.50 -5.70 6.15
C ARG A 448 -19.85 -5.78 6.86
N GLY A 449 -20.50 -6.93 6.75
CA GLY A 449 -21.82 -7.18 7.35
C GLY A 449 -23.00 -6.91 6.44
N TYR A 450 -22.87 -6.03 5.45
CA TYR A 450 -23.89 -5.76 4.45
C TYR A 450 -23.68 -6.60 3.20
N ASP A 451 -24.77 -6.91 2.48
CA ASP A 451 -24.69 -7.58 1.18
C ASP A 451 -23.98 -6.71 0.15
N ASP A 452 -23.52 -7.34 -0.94
CA ASP A 452 -22.95 -6.64 -2.07
C ASP A 452 -23.90 -5.56 -2.58
N GLU A 453 -23.37 -4.34 -2.75
CA GLU A 453 -24.14 -3.17 -3.19
C GLU A 453 -25.39 -2.87 -2.35
N ALA A 454 -25.45 -3.31 -1.10
CA ALA A 454 -26.63 -3.13 -0.26
C ALA A 454 -26.94 -1.67 0.04
N VAL A 455 -25.91 -0.87 0.30
CA VAL A 455 -26.01 0.57 0.58
C VAL A 455 -25.85 1.33 -0.73
N ASN A 456 -26.87 1.26 -1.58
CA ASN A 456 -26.79 1.79 -2.93
C ASN A 456 -28.16 2.04 -3.54
N TYR A 457 -28.34 3.15 -4.23
CA TYR A 457 -29.49 3.40 -5.09
C TYR A 457 -29.47 2.48 -6.31
N LYS A 458 -30.63 2.18 -6.89
CA LYS A 458 -30.80 1.16 -7.95
C LYS A 458 -29.77 1.23 -9.08
N ASN A 459 -29.35 2.44 -9.47
CA ASN A 459 -28.43 2.65 -10.59
C ASN A 459 -27.01 3.08 -10.16
N GLY A 460 -26.65 2.92 -8.89
CA GLY A 460 -25.41 3.43 -8.34
C GLY A 460 -25.52 4.89 -7.88
N SER A 461 -24.57 5.33 -7.11
CA SER A 461 -24.59 6.63 -6.43
C SER A 461 -23.46 7.52 -6.93
N ALA A 462 -23.62 8.85 -6.79
CA ALA A 462 -22.63 9.82 -7.20
C ALA A 462 -21.59 10.11 -6.11
N ILE A 463 -21.98 10.01 -4.86
CA ILE A 463 -21.15 10.33 -3.70
C ILE A 463 -21.09 9.09 -2.80
N VAL A 464 -19.92 8.87 -2.24
CA VAL A 464 -19.69 7.83 -1.22
C VAL A 464 -18.80 8.39 -0.12
N ALA A 465 -19.08 8.00 1.12
CA ALA A 465 -18.20 8.20 2.25
C ALA A 465 -18.14 6.91 3.09
N LYS A 466 -16.92 6.56 3.53
CA LYS A 466 -16.67 5.42 4.41
C LYS A 466 -15.63 5.76 5.45
N TYR A 467 -15.88 5.33 6.68
CA TYR A 467 -14.99 5.43 7.81
C TYR A 467 -14.78 4.06 8.42
N THR A 468 -13.56 3.75 8.82
CA THR A 468 -13.20 2.48 9.46
C THR A 468 -12.28 2.75 10.64
N ALA A 469 -12.59 2.14 11.77
CA ALA A 469 -11.71 2.07 12.93
C ALA A 469 -11.44 0.60 13.24
N GLU A 470 -10.17 0.22 13.39
CA GLU A 470 -9.77 -1.14 13.74
C GLU A 470 -8.75 -1.13 14.88
N LEU A 471 -8.99 -1.95 15.87
CA LEU A 471 -8.01 -2.33 16.87
C LEU A 471 -7.38 -3.66 16.46
N ARG A 472 -6.08 -3.69 16.28
CA ARG A 472 -5.32 -4.83 15.79
C ARG A 472 -4.35 -5.33 16.85
N TYR A 473 -4.29 -6.64 17.05
CA TYR A 473 -3.37 -7.28 17.98
C TYR A 473 -2.66 -8.46 17.31
N PRO A 474 -1.33 -8.49 17.27
CA PRO A 474 -0.57 -9.56 16.64
C PRO A 474 -0.54 -10.78 17.53
N ILE A 475 -0.82 -11.93 16.95
CA ILE A 475 -0.70 -13.25 17.61
C ILE A 475 0.67 -13.84 17.26
N ILE A 476 1.03 -13.82 15.96
CA ILE A 476 2.31 -14.31 15.44
C ILE A 476 2.82 -13.27 14.44
N ILE A 477 4.09 -12.88 14.56
CA ILE A 477 4.81 -12.12 13.55
C ILE A 477 6.12 -12.85 13.31
N SER A 478 6.21 -13.54 12.18
CA SER A 478 7.40 -14.25 11.73
C SER A 478 7.56 -14.14 10.22
N PRO A 479 8.74 -14.39 9.67
CA PRO A 479 8.95 -14.41 8.22
C PRO A 479 8.05 -15.40 7.48
N SER A 480 7.71 -16.52 8.13
CA SER A 480 6.87 -17.59 7.55
C SER A 480 5.37 -17.33 7.66
N ALA A 481 4.92 -16.54 8.66
CA ALA A 481 3.50 -16.22 8.84
C ALA A 481 3.31 -14.97 9.70
N THR A 482 2.34 -14.15 9.35
CA THR A 482 1.85 -13.08 10.21
C THR A 482 0.38 -13.30 10.52
N ILE A 483 0.05 -13.47 11.81
CA ILE A 483 -1.32 -13.72 12.28
C ILE A 483 -1.69 -12.62 13.26
N PHE A 484 -2.82 -11.97 13.03
CA PHE A 484 -3.34 -10.95 13.95
C PHE A 484 -4.86 -10.97 14.03
N ALA A 485 -5.36 -10.74 15.23
CA ALA A 485 -6.77 -10.51 15.48
C ALA A 485 -7.09 -9.03 15.35
N LEU A 486 -8.35 -8.72 15.03
CA LEU A 486 -8.84 -7.35 14.97
C LEU A 486 -10.29 -7.24 15.45
N ALA A 487 -10.60 -6.12 16.06
CA ALA A 487 -11.97 -5.65 16.26
C ALA A 487 -12.16 -4.41 15.39
N PHE A 488 -13.30 -4.29 14.74
CA PHE A 488 -13.56 -3.19 13.84
C PHE A 488 -14.94 -2.56 14.03
N ALA A 489 -15.01 -1.28 13.68
CA ALA A 489 -16.25 -0.54 13.47
C ALA A 489 -16.15 0.17 12.13
N GLU A 490 -17.20 0.07 11.31
CA GLU A 490 -17.30 0.73 10.02
C GLU A 490 -18.59 1.55 9.94
N ALA A 491 -18.49 2.67 9.22
CA ALA A 491 -19.64 3.50 8.92
C ALA A 491 -19.54 4.00 7.47
N ALA A 492 -20.59 3.80 6.67
CA ALA A 492 -20.59 4.20 5.28
C ALA A 492 -21.98 4.60 4.79
N ASN A 493 -22.03 5.44 3.78
CA ASN A 493 -23.28 5.72 3.05
C ASN A 493 -22.98 6.23 1.64
N THR A 494 -24.04 6.29 0.82
CA THR A 494 -24.00 6.83 -0.54
C THR A 494 -25.10 7.85 -0.76
N TRP A 495 -24.87 8.80 -1.69
CA TRP A 495 -25.83 9.85 -2.04
C TRP A 495 -25.83 10.11 -3.55
N MET A 496 -26.95 10.59 -4.06
CA MET A 496 -27.11 10.94 -5.48
C MET A 496 -26.61 12.32 -5.83
N ASP A 497 -26.63 13.24 -4.86
CA ASP A 497 -26.23 14.63 -5.05
C ASP A 497 -25.80 15.28 -3.73
N PHE A 498 -25.19 16.48 -3.80
CA PHE A 498 -24.77 17.24 -2.62
C PHE A 498 -25.93 17.86 -1.83
N LYS A 499 -27.12 17.98 -2.42
CA LYS A 499 -28.30 18.47 -1.69
C LYS A 499 -28.69 17.56 -0.55
N ASN A 500 -28.55 16.26 -0.80
CA ASN A 500 -28.91 15.20 0.15
C ASN A 500 -27.69 14.69 0.94
N PHE A 501 -26.51 15.23 0.66
CA PHE A 501 -25.27 14.81 1.31
C PHE A 501 -25.26 15.21 2.79
N ASN A 502 -25.20 14.22 3.67
CA ASN A 502 -24.99 14.39 5.10
C ASN A 502 -23.94 13.39 5.58
N PRO A 503 -22.70 13.81 5.86
CA PRO A 503 -21.60 12.93 6.23
C PRO A 503 -21.79 12.20 7.57
N PHE A 504 -22.81 12.56 8.34
CA PHE A 504 -23.17 11.93 9.61
C PHE A 504 -24.34 10.97 9.51
N ASN A 505 -25.07 10.97 8.39
CA ASN A 505 -26.12 9.97 8.14
C ASN A 505 -25.49 8.71 7.53
N LEU A 506 -24.97 7.83 8.38
CA LEU A 506 -24.19 6.67 7.99
C LEU A 506 -24.85 5.37 8.42
N LYS A 507 -24.74 4.35 7.61
CA LYS A 507 -25.02 2.95 7.97
C LYS A 507 -23.81 2.43 8.70
N ARG A 508 -24.02 1.61 9.76
CA ARG A 508 -22.95 1.20 10.68
C ARG A 508 -22.87 -0.32 10.75
N SER A 509 -21.66 -0.81 10.91
CA SER A 509 -21.39 -2.19 11.26
C SER A 509 -20.21 -2.28 12.23
N ALA A 510 -20.14 -3.35 12.99
CA ALA A 510 -18.98 -3.65 13.83
C ALA A 510 -18.76 -5.17 13.86
N GLY A 511 -17.55 -5.58 14.19
CA GLY A 511 -17.27 -7.01 14.22
C GLY A 511 -15.87 -7.34 14.72
N LEU A 512 -15.60 -8.64 14.65
CA LEU A 512 -14.29 -9.21 14.97
C LEU A 512 -13.74 -9.89 13.74
N GLY A 513 -12.41 -9.92 13.62
CA GLY A 513 -11.76 -10.56 12.49
C GLY A 513 -10.42 -11.17 12.84
N LEU A 514 -10.02 -12.12 12.02
CA LEU A 514 -8.71 -12.76 12.04
C LEU A 514 -8.07 -12.58 10.67
N ARG A 515 -6.78 -12.25 10.67
CA ARG A 515 -5.97 -12.17 9.47
C ARG A 515 -4.80 -13.12 9.59
N ILE A 516 -4.57 -13.90 8.56
CA ILE A 516 -3.45 -14.84 8.46
C ILE A 516 -2.76 -14.53 7.13
N PHE A 517 -1.56 -14.00 7.20
CA PHE A 517 -0.73 -13.79 6.03
C PHE A 517 0.30 -14.91 5.92
N LEU A 518 0.31 -15.56 4.76
CA LEU A 518 1.30 -16.58 4.38
C LEU A 518 1.97 -16.11 3.09
N PRO A 519 3.31 -16.04 3.00
CA PRO A 519 4.01 -15.50 1.83
C PRO A 519 3.62 -16.12 0.49
N ILE A 520 3.28 -17.41 0.47
CA ILE A 520 2.91 -18.16 -0.75
C ILE A 520 1.42 -17.98 -1.11
N VAL A 521 0.56 -17.85 -0.09
CA VAL A 521 -0.90 -17.86 -0.26
C VAL A 521 -1.49 -16.45 -0.25
N GLY A 522 -0.77 -15.49 0.36
CA GLY A 522 -1.26 -14.15 0.61
C GLY A 522 -2.06 -14.02 1.91
N MET A 523 -2.96 -13.04 1.97
CA MET A 523 -3.76 -12.72 3.15
C MET A 523 -5.05 -13.54 3.19
N LEU A 524 -5.26 -14.29 4.25
CA LEU A 524 -6.54 -14.92 4.59
C LEU A 524 -7.26 -14.02 5.60
N GLY A 525 -8.51 -13.72 5.35
CA GLY A 525 -9.37 -12.94 6.24
C GLY A 525 -10.61 -13.72 6.63
N LEU A 526 -10.93 -13.74 7.91
CA LEU A 526 -12.17 -14.27 8.45
C LEU A 526 -12.77 -13.20 9.35
N ASP A 527 -13.91 -12.66 8.98
CA ASP A 527 -14.62 -11.65 9.76
C ASP A 527 -16.01 -12.15 10.15
N TYR A 528 -16.45 -11.76 11.33
CA TYR A 528 -17.84 -11.83 11.72
C TYR A 528 -18.33 -10.42 12.02
N ALA A 529 -19.31 -9.96 11.27
CA ALA A 529 -19.79 -8.59 11.30
C ALA A 529 -21.29 -8.51 11.62
N TRP A 530 -21.65 -7.55 12.49
CA TRP A 530 -23.04 -7.20 12.81
C TRP A 530 -23.40 -5.88 12.16
N THR A 531 -24.62 -5.79 11.62
CA THR A 531 -25.20 -4.56 11.05
C THR A 531 -26.17 -3.92 12.03
N PHE A 532 -26.18 -2.58 12.09
CA PHE A 532 -27.03 -1.83 13.05
C PHE A 532 -28.18 -1.06 12.40
N ASP A 533 -28.11 -0.82 11.10
CA ASP A 533 -29.05 0.07 10.42
C ASP A 533 -29.83 -0.67 9.33
N ASN A 534 -31.09 -0.25 9.11
CA ASN A 534 -31.91 -0.75 8.03
C ASN A 534 -31.58 -0.04 6.69
N LEU A 535 -32.03 -0.63 5.59
CA LEU A 535 -31.78 -0.16 4.23
C LEU A 535 -33.06 0.25 3.47
N GLN A 536 -34.10 0.65 4.20
CA GLN A 536 -35.39 1.03 3.60
C GLN A 536 -35.28 2.16 2.58
N GLU A 537 -34.40 3.13 2.82
CA GLU A 537 -34.12 4.25 1.89
C GLU A 537 -33.58 3.80 0.53
N PHE A 538 -32.99 2.61 0.46
CA PHE A 538 -32.51 1.99 -0.78
C PHE A 538 -33.52 0.99 -1.38
N GLY A 539 -34.73 0.89 -0.80
CA GLY A 539 -35.75 -0.08 -1.23
C GLY A 539 -35.37 -1.53 -0.93
N LYS A 540 -34.49 -1.76 0.05
CA LYS A 540 -34.03 -3.09 0.43
C LYS A 540 -34.39 -3.40 1.89
N TYR A 541 -34.74 -4.63 2.13
CA TYR A 541 -34.94 -5.15 3.48
C TYR A 541 -33.67 -5.80 3.95
N ASN A 542 -32.99 -5.18 4.93
CA ASN A 542 -31.96 -5.83 5.72
C ASN A 542 -32.42 -5.77 7.19
N ALA A 543 -32.48 -6.92 7.85
CA ALA A 543 -32.79 -6.93 9.27
C ALA A 543 -31.58 -6.34 10.01
N SER A 544 -31.78 -5.22 10.71
CA SER A 544 -30.79 -4.70 11.65
C SER A 544 -30.46 -5.78 12.69
N GLY A 545 -29.20 -5.91 13.07
CA GLY A 545 -28.74 -6.89 14.06
C GLY A 545 -28.41 -8.28 13.51
N THR A 546 -28.41 -8.48 12.19
CA THR A 546 -27.95 -9.75 11.60
C THR A 546 -26.43 -9.85 11.60
N GLY A 547 -25.91 -10.95 12.15
CA GLY A 547 -24.48 -11.27 12.06
C GLY A 547 -24.18 -12.07 10.81
N ARG A 548 -23.01 -11.80 10.19
CA ARG A 548 -22.56 -12.50 8.98
C ARG A 548 -21.10 -12.85 9.05
N PHE A 549 -20.78 -14.06 8.57
CA PHE A 549 -19.40 -14.46 8.31
C PHE A 549 -18.98 -13.99 6.92
N VAL A 550 -17.77 -13.45 6.85
CA VAL A 550 -17.12 -13.02 5.61
C VAL A 550 -15.76 -13.68 5.55
N PHE A 551 -15.53 -14.49 4.54
CA PHE A 551 -14.24 -15.12 4.26
C PHE A 551 -13.60 -14.44 3.05
N THR A 552 -12.30 -14.13 3.16
CA THR A 552 -11.50 -13.59 2.06
C THR A 552 -10.17 -14.32 1.96
N LEU A 553 -9.73 -14.59 0.74
CA LEU A 553 -8.43 -15.14 0.42
C LEU A 553 -7.75 -14.19 -0.59
N GLY A 554 -6.52 -13.78 -0.30
CA GLY A 554 -5.78 -12.83 -1.10
C GLY A 554 -5.87 -11.41 -0.54
N PHE A 555 -5.33 -10.42 -1.27
CA PHE A 555 -5.40 -9.02 -0.84
C PHE A 555 -6.81 -8.46 -0.99
N GLN A 556 -7.26 -7.72 0.02
CA GLN A 556 -8.53 -7.00 -0.07
C GLN A 556 -8.43 -5.94 -1.18
N VAL A 557 -9.33 -6.05 -2.15
CA VAL A 557 -9.50 -5.09 -3.25
C VAL A 557 -10.91 -4.49 -3.09
N GLY A 558 -11.10 -3.22 -3.42
CA GLY A 558 -12.40 -2.54 -3.32
C GLY A 558 -12.56 -1.68 -2.08
N ASP A 559 -11.47 -1.11 -1.61
CA ASP A 559 -11.47 -0.01 -0.65
C ASP A 559 -11.25 1.33 -1.38
N LEU A 560 -11.90 2.41 -0.90
CA LEU A 560 -11.67 3.77 -1.40
C LEU A 560 -10.21 4.14 -1.24
#